data_f28f1dafa331be1255529204ac553a41
#
_entry.id   f28f1dafa331be1255529204ac553a41
#
_cell.length_a   1.000
_cell.length_b   1.000
_cell.length_c   1.000
_cell.angle_alpha   90.00
_cell.angle_beta   90.00
_cell.angle_gamma   90.00
#
_symmetry.space_group_name_H-M   'P 1'
#
loop_
_entity.id
_entity.type
_entity.pdbx_description
1 polymer ?
#
loop_
_entity_poly.entity_id
_entity_poly.type
_entity_poly.pdbx_seq_one_letter_code
_entity_poly.pdbx_strand_id
1 'polypeptide(L)'
;RRLDEIPNLRTLSITGGEPMFSKKSIKNVVKPLLKYAKHRGIYVQMNSNLTLPQDRYLDIAEYIDVMHISHNWGTIQEFTDVGFGAMRKQPPLKAKLKLYEQMLENSSTLSDQGMFVSAETMLNQSTVPYLSKIHNEVVNDMKCSRHEIHPMYPSDFASQLNVLSLKEMKEAIHHLLDIRDENTWMLFGTLPIYPCLNDEY
;
A
#
# COMPACT_ATOMS: atom_id res chain seq x y z
N ARG A 1 -6.11 -25.53 10.74
CA ARG A 1 -5.26 -26.39 11.64
C ARG A 1 -3.92 -25.72 11.94
N ARG A 2 -3.10 -25.32 10.93
CA ARG A 2 -1.76 -24.77 11.21
C ARG A 2 -1.75 -23.44 11.98
N LEU A 3 -2.75 -22.60 11.80
CA LEU A 3 -2.87 -21.37 12.58
C LEU A 3 -3.23 -21.62 14.04
N ASP A 4 -3.89 -22.76 14.35
CA ASP A 4 -4.19 -23.18 15.71
C ASP A 4 -2.94 -23.59 16.51
N GLU A 5 -1.88 -23.97 15.79
CA GLU A 5 -0.61 -24.39 16.37
C GLU A 5 0.26 -23.20 16.80
N ILE A 6 -0.10 -21.97 16.38
CA ILE A 6 0.62 -20.75 16.76
C ILE A 6 -0.01 -20.16 18.01
N PRO A 7 0.67 -20.27 19.16
CA PRO A 7 0.15 -19.73 20.41
C PRO A 7 0.10 -18.20 20.33
N ASN A 8 -0.98 -17.61 20.85
CA ASN A 8 -1.14 -16.15 20.95
C ASN A 8 -1.10 -15.39 19.61
N LEU A 9 -1.50 -16.02 18.50
CA LEU A 9 -1.63 -15.33 17.22
C LEU A 9 -2.65 -14.20 17.34
N ARG A 10 -2.18 -12.94 17.19
CA ARG A 10 -2.98 -11.71 17.32
C ARG A 10 -3.24 -11.04 16.01
N THR A 11 -2.31 -11.13 15.08
CA THR A 11 -2.36 -10.45 13.79
C THR A 11 -2.02 -11.40 12.65
N LEU A 12 -2.65 -11.20 11.51
CA LEU A 12 -2.40 -11.93 10.27
C LEU A 12 -2.27 -10.92 9.13
N SER A 13 -1.12 -10.87 8.48
CA SER A 13 -0.94 -10.12 7.24
C SER A 13 -1.02 -11.05 6.05
N ILE A 14 -1.92 -10.73 5.11
CA ILE A 14 -2.10 -11.46 3.87
C ILE A 14 -1.46 -10.63 2.75
N THR A 15 -0.41 -11.17 2.15
CA THR A 15 0.38 -10.52 1.12
C THR A 15 0.84 -11.54 0.07
N GLY A 16 1.59 -11.08 -0.93
CA GLY A 16 2.20 -11.88 -1.98
C GLY A 16 1.33 -12.01 -3.22
N GLY A 17 1.88 -11.68 -4.38
CA GLY A 17 1.12 -11.53 -5.61
C GLY A 17 -0.05 -10.56 -5.42
N GLU A 18 -1.20 -10.88 -6.00
CA GLU A 18 -2.45 -10.19 -5.70
C GLU A 18 -3.43 -11.20 -5.07
N PRO A 19 -3.73 -11.10 -3.77
CA PRO A 19 -4.58 -12.08 -3.08
C PRO A 19 -5.97 -12.21 -3.68
N MET A 20 -6.48 -11.12 -4.26
CA MET A 20 -7.81 -11.02 -4.84
C MET A 20 -7.89 -11.37 -6.34
N PHE A 21 -6.77 -11.79 -6.96
CA PHE A 21 -6.69 -12.03 -8.40
C PHE A 21 -7.63 -13.15 -8.87
N SER A 22 -7.66 -14.28 -8.18
CA SER A 22 -8.43 -15.46 -8.59
C SER A 22 -9.73 -15.62 -7.81
N LYS A 23 -10.89 -15.56 -8.48
CA LYS A 23 -12.20 -15.87 -7.85
C LYS A 23 -12.22 -17.24 -7.16
N LYS A 24 -11.53 -18.24 -7.73
CA LYS A 24 -11.39 -19.57 -7.12
C LYS A 24 -10.57 -19.52 -5.84
N SER A 25 -9.46 -18.77 -5.82
CA SER A 25 -8.64 -18.58 -4.63
C SER A 25 -9.41 -17.82 -3.54
N ILE A 26 -10.10 -16.75 -3.90
CA ILE A 26 -10.94 -15.99 -2.96
C ILE A 26 -11.95 -16.94 -2.29
N LYS A 27 -12.73 -17.68 -3.06
CA LYS A 27 -13.78 -18.57 -2.54
C LYS A 27 -13.22 -19.70 -1.66
N ASN A 28 -12.12 -20.32 -2.09
CA ASN A 28 -11.65 -21.58 -1.49
C ASN A 28 -10.54 -21.40 -0.44
N VAL A 29 -9.86 -20.27 -0.44
CA VAL A 29 -8.71 -20.02 0.45
C VAL A 29 -8.86 -18.72 1.21
N VAL A 30 -8.93 -17.57 0.51
CA VAL A 30 -8.87 -16.25 1.17
C VAL A 30 -10.07 -16.04 2.10
N LYS A 31 -11.28 -16.12 1.57
CA LYS A 31 -12.51 -15.89 2.37
C LYS A 31 -12.68 -16.86 3.54
N PRO A 32 -12.44 -18.18 3.40
CA PRO A 32 -12.42 -19.09 4.55
C PRO A 32 -11.39 -18.75 5.61
N LEU A 33 -10.17 -18.33 5.18
CA LEU A 33 -9.11 -17.91 6.08
C LEU A 33 -9.50 -16.65 6.87
N LEU A 34 -10.04 -15.66 6.18
CA LEU A 34 -10.52 -14.41 6.78
C LEU A 34 -11.63 -14.65 7.81
N LYS A 35 -12.63 -15.46 7.45
CA LYS A 35 -13.71 -15.87 8.37
C LYS A 35 -13.16 -16.56 9.62
N TYR A 36 -12.20 -17.45 9.43
CA TYR A 36 -11.53 -18.11 10.54
C TYR A 36 -10.79 -17.11 11.43
N ALA A 37 -10.01 -16.20 10.86
CA ALA A 37 -9.29 -15.17 11.60
C ALA A 37 -10.25 -14.28 12.41
N LYS A 38 -11.33 -13.80 11.79
CA LYS A 38 -12.39 -13.01 12.45
C LYS A 38 -13.01 -13.76 13.64
N HIS A 39 -13.37 -15.03 13.44
CA HIS A 39 -13.94 -15.88 14.51
C HIS A 39 -12.99 -16.05 15.70
N ARG A 40 -11.68 -16.06 15.43
CA ARG A 40 -10.64 -16.19 16.46
C ARG A 40 -10.21 -14.86 17.09
N GLY A 41 -10.81 -13.76 16.70
CA GLY A 41 -10.39 -12.42 17.12
C GLY A 41 -8.98 -12.05 16.69
N ILE A 42 -8.52 -12.60 15.55
CA ILE A 42 -7.23 -12.29 14.95
C ILE A 42 -7.41 -11.07 14.06
N TYR A 43 -6.61 -10.05 14.28
CA TYR A 43 -6.58 -8.83 13.48
C TYR A 43 -5.99 -9.09 12.10
N VAL A 44 -6.66 -8.66 11.04
CA VAL A 44 -6.26 -8.97 9.67
C VAL A 44 -5.91 -7.71 8.88
N GLN A 45 -4.69 -7.67 8.38
CA GLN A 45 -4.26 -6.75 7.32
C GLN A 45 -4.19 -7.49 6.00
N MET A 46 -4.71 -6.88 4.93
CA MET A 46 -4.56 -7.38 3.57
C MET A 46 -3.81 -6.37 2.71
N ASN A 47 -2.76 -6.83 2.02
CA ASN A 47 -2.04 -6.03 1.05
C ASN A 47 -2.58 -6.31 -0.35
N SER A 48 -2.95 -5.27 -1.07
CA SER A 48 -3.50 -5.35 -2.43
C SER A 48 -3.11 -4.14 -3.26
N ASN A 49 -3.09 -4.29 -4.57
CA ASN A 49 -2.98 -3.15 -5.49
C ASN A 49 -4.31 -2.47 -5.78
N LEU A 50 -5.42 -2.99 -5.26
CA LEU A 50 -6.80 -2.50 -5.43
C LEU A 50 -7.27 -2.30 -6.89
N THR A 51 -6.63 -2.89 -7.86
CA THR A 51 -6.95 -2.70 -9.29
C THR A 51 -8.02 -3.66 -9.84
N LEU A 52 -8.56 -4.55 -9.01
CA LEU A 52 -9.56 -5.53 -9.41
C LEU A 52 -11.00 -4.99 -9.22
N PRO A 53 -12.03 -5.67 -9.80
CA PRO A 53 -13.41 -5.25 -9.62
C PRO A 53 -13.80 -5.09 -8.15
N GLN A 54 -14.48 -3.99 -7.83
CA GLN A 54 -14.83 -3.54 -6.49
C GLN A 54 -15.61 -4.60 -5.69
N ASP A 55 -16.50 -5.34 -6.37
CA ASP A 55 -17.30 -6.41 -5.76
C ASP A 55 -16.47 -7.46 -5.03
N ARG A 56 -15.22 -7.69 -5.48
CA ARG A 56 -14.32 -8.65 -4.83
C ARG A 56 -13.86 -8.18 -3.47
N TYR A 57 -13.59 -6.88 -3.33
CA TYR A 57 -13.14 -6.29 -2.07
C TYR A 57 -14.30 -6.14 -1.09
N LEU A 58 -15.45 -5.71 -1.58
CA LEU A 58 -16.67 -5.61 -0.78
C LEU A 58 -17.13 -6.95 -0.21
N ASP A 59 -16.97 -8.04 -0.96
CA ASP A 59 -17.34 -9.41 -0.52
C ASP A 59 -16.53 -9.91 0.70
N ILE A 60 -15.39 -9.29 0.98
CA ILE A 60 -14.52 -9.67 2.10
C ILE A 60 -14.29 -8.55 3.12
N ALA A 61 -14.80 -7.35 2.86
CA ALA A 61 -14.52 -6.15 3.67
C ALA A 61 -14.82 -6.35 5.15
N GLU A 62 -15.91 -7.02 5.49
CA GLU A 62 -16.30 -7.29 6.88
C GLU A 62 -15.29 -8.13 7.69
N TYR A 63 -14.36 -8.84 7.01
CA TYR A 63 -13.37 -9.72 7.63
C TYR A 63 -11.97 -9.12 7.72
N ILE A 64 -11.77 -7.90 7.22
CA ILE A 64 -10.48 -7.22 7.14
C ILE A 64 -10.52 -6.00 8.06
N ASP A 65 -9.47 -5.80 8.84
CA ASP A 65 -9.33 -4.65 9.73
C ASP A 65 -8.54 -3.52 9.06
N VAL A 66 -7.54 -3.87 8.23
CA VAL A 66 -6.74 -2.91 7.46
C VAL A 66 -6.59 -3.36 6.01
N MET A 67 -6.98 -2.51 5.08
CA MET A 67 -6.61 -2.63 3.67
C MET A 67 -5.34 -1.81 3.43
N HIS A 68 -4.26 -2.48 3.06
CA HIS A 68 -2.97 -1.86 2.79
C HIS A 68 -2.71 -1.84 1.29
N ILE A 69 -2.42 -0.66 0.74
CA ILE A 69 -2.30 -0.44 -0.70
C ILE A 69 -0.85 -0.11 -1.03
N SER A 70 -0.27 -0.84 -1.97
CA SER A 70 1.04 -0.49 -2.53
C SER A 70 0.86 0.65 -3.54
N HIS A 71 1.12 1.88 -3.10
CA HIS A 71 1.04 3.10 -3.90
C HIS A 71 2.44 3.67 -4.11
N ASN A 72 3.18 3.09 -5.07
CA ASN A 72 4.61 3.36 -5.29
C ASN A 72 4.88 4.23 -6.52
N TRP A 73 3.98 5.13 -6.86
CA TRP A 73 4.02 5.88 -8.11
C TRP A 73 3.99 7.39 -7.85
N GLY A 74 4.94 8.11 -8.44
CA GLY A 74 4.92 9.57 -8.40
C GLY A 74 3.96 10.19 -9.39
N THR A 75 3.67 9.47 -10.47
CA THR A 75 2.78 9.92 -11.54
C THR A 75 2.00 8.76 -12.15
N ILE A 76 0.86 9.09 -12.77
CA ILE A 76 0.10 8.12 -13.58
C ILE A 76 0.92 7.56 -14.75
N GLN A 77 1.85 8.35 -15.29
CA GLN A 77 2.76 7.92 -16.34
C GLN A 77 3.71 6.83 -15.82
N GLU A 78 4.29 7.04 -14.64
CA GLU A 78 5.15 6.04 -13.98
C GLU A 78 4.38 4.75 -13.69
N PHE A 79 3.15 4.84 -13.18
CA PHE A 79 2.27 3.68 -13.01
C PHE A 79 2.07 2.92 -14.32
N THR A 80 1.80 3.62 -15.43
CA THR A 80 1.55 2.98 -16.72
C THR A 80 2.80 2.37 -17.35
N ASP A 81 3.96 2.94 -17.12
CA ASP A 81 5.22 2.51 -17.73
C ASP A 81 5.96 1.46 -16.89
N VAL A 82 6.07 1.70 -15.58
CA VAL A 82 6.83 0.85 -14.66
C VAL A 82 5.98 -0.26 -14.07
N GLY A 83 4.76 0.03 -13.65
CA GLY A 83 3.88 -0.93 -12.97
C GLY A 83 3.56 -2.19 -13.78
N PHE A 84 3.70 -2.12 -15.10
CA PHE A 84 3.47 -3.24 -16.02
C PHE A 84 4.74 -3.74 -16.69
N GLY A 85 5.91 -3.18 -16.34
CA GLY A 85 7.19 -3.46 -17.02
C GLY A 85 7.59 -4.93 -17.03
N ALA A 86 7.26 -5.69 -15.98
CA ALA A 86 7.57 -7.12 -15.88
C ALA A 86 6.63 -8.03 -16.70
N MET A 87 5.54 -7.49 -17.27
CA MET A 87 4.58 -8.29 -18.03
C MET A 87 5.07 -8.52 -19.45
N ARG A 88 5.08 -9.79 -19.91
CA ARG A 88 5.43 -10.15 -21.30
C ARG A 88 4.51 -9.49 -22.33
N LYS A 89 3.23 -9.34 -22.02
CA LYS A 89 2.23 -8.66 -22.84
C LYS A 89 1.58 -7.58 -21.99
N GLN A 90 1.95 -6.35 -22.26
CA GLN A 90 1.41 -5.22 -21.52
C GLN A 90 -0.03 -4.90 -21.97
N PRO A 91 -0.90 -4.51 -21.04
CA PRO A 91 -2.22 -3.98 -21.37
C PRO A 91 -2.10 -2.69 -22.22
N PRO A 92 -3.09 -2.38 -23.08
CA PRO A 92 -3.12 -1.08 -23.76
C PRO A 92 -3.27 0.06 -22.75
N LEU A 93 -2.77 1.25 -23.09
CA LEU A 93 -2.75 2.42 -22.19
C LEU A 93 -4.12 2.69 -21.55
N LYS A 94 -5.20 2.66 -22.35
CA LYS A 94 -6.57 2.84 -21.82
C LYS A 94 -6.93 1.86 -20.69
N ALA A 95 -6.46 0.61 -20.79
CA ALA A 95 -6.71 -0.38 -19.74
C ALA A 95 -5.87 -0.09 -18.48
N LYS A 96 -4.63 0.35 -18.64
CA LYS A 96 -3.76 0.76 -17.53
C LYS A 96 -4.35 1.96 -16.78
N LEU A 97 -4.80 2.99 -17.51
CA LEU A 97 -5.46 4.16 -16.93
C LEU A 97 -6.71 3.76 -16.12
N LYS A 98 -7.54 2.88 -16.71
CA LYS A 98 -8.72 2.36 -15.99
C LYS A 98 -8.35 1.63 -14.70
N LEU A 99 -7.25 0.89 -14.67
CA LEU A 99 -6.79 0.21 -13.45
C LEU A 99 -6.34 1.21 -12.38
N TYR A 100 -5.73 2.31 -12.79
CA TYR A 100 -5.38 3.39 -11.87
C TYR A 100 -6.61 4.05 -11.26
N GLU A 101 -7.55 4.48 -12.10
CA GLU A 101 -8.83 5.03 -11.66
C GLU A 101 -9.58 4.07 -10.71
N GLN A 102 -9.58 2.79 -11.03
CA GLN A 102 -10.20 1.75 -10.22
C GLN A 102 -9.53 1.58 -8.86
N MET A 103 -8.22 1.73 -8.76
CA MET A 103 -7.50 1.73 -7.49
C MET A 103 -7.96 2.88 -6.59
N LEU A 104 -8.05 4.10 -7.13
CA LEU A 104 -8.51 5.27 -6.38
C LEU A 104 -9.97 5.09 -5.92
N GLU A 105 -10.85 4.67 -6.82
CA GLU A 105 -12.27 4.45 -6.55
C GLU A 105 -12.48 3.34 -5.50
N ASN A 106 -11.78 2.22 -5.62
CA ASN A 106 -11.86 1.13 -4.65
C ASN A 106 -11.39 1.58 -3.25
N SER A 107 -10.27 2.32 -3.18
CA SER A 107 -9.76 2.86 -1.93
C SER A 107 -10.77 3.79 -1.25
N SER A 108 -11.24 4.79 -1.98
CA SER A 108 -12.23 5.76 -1.51
C SER A 108 -13.52 5.07 -1.05
N THR A 109 -14.04 4.10 -1.82
CA THR A 109 -15.25 3.37 -1.45
C THR A 109 -15.08 2.56 -0.16
N LEU A 110 -13.95 1.86 0.00
CA LEU A 110 -13.69 1.11 1.22
C LEU A 110 -13.57 2.02 2.44
N SER A 111 -12.90 3.16 2.28
CA SER A 111 -12.79 4.18 3.33
C SER A 111 -14.15 4.75 3.71
N ASP A 112 -14.99 5.11 2.73
CA ASP A 112 -16.34 5.63 2.96
C ASP A 112 -17.26 4.62 3.67
N GLN A 113 -16.95 3.32 3.58
CA GLN A 113 -17.62 2.26 4.35
C GLN A 113 -17.03 2.03 5.74
N GLY A 114 -16.08 2.86 6.17
CA GLY A 114 -15.47 2.81 7.50
C GLY A 114 -14.31 1.84 7.65
N MET A 115 -13.77 1.30 6.53
CA MET A 115 -12.56 0.49 6.58
C MET A 115 -11.33 1.37 6.82
N PHE A 116 -10.40 0.89 7.66
CA PHE A 116 -9.10 1.53 7.79
C PHE A 116 -8.26 1.23 6.55
N VAL A 117 -8.08 2.23 5.70
CA VAL A 117 -7.27 2.12 4.48
C VAL A 117 -5.92 2.79 4.71
N SER A 118 -4.86 2.11 4.29
CA SER A 118 -3.48 2.59 4.37
C SER A 118 -2.83 2.51 3.01
N ALA A 119 -2.12 3.55 2.59
CA ALA A 119 -1.30 3.51 1.39
C ALA A 119 0.18 3.57 1.74
N GLU A 120 0.99 2.77 1.06
CA GLU A 120 2.44 2.73 1.20
C GLU A 120 3.11 3.43 0.03
N THR A 121 4.07 4.32 0.32
CA THR A 121 4.92 4.97 -0.68
C THR A 121 6.39 4.70 -0.39
N MET A 122 7.09 4.20 -1.41
CA MET A 122 8.54 4.00 -1.34
C MET A 122 9.29 5.26 -1.75
N LEU A 123 10.19 5.75 -0.88
CA LEU A 123 11.05 6.89 -1.18
C LEU A 123 12.19 6.49 -2.10
N ASN A 124 12.22 7.07 -3.28
CA ASN A 124 13.28 6.94 -4.26
C ASN A 124 13.35 8.22 -5.12
N GLN A 125 14.33 8.32 -6.01
CA GLN A 125 14.50 9.51 -6.85
C GLN A 125 13.35 9.78 -7.82
N SER A 126 12.54 8.75 -8.16
CA SER A 126 11.36 8.92 -9.00
C SER A 126 10.16 9.48 -8.24
N THR A 127 10.00 9.12 -6.96
CA THR A 127 8.83 9.52 -6.16
C THR A 127 9.02 10.85 -5.43
N VAL A 128 10.26 11.17 -5.00
CA VAL A 128 10.57 12.39 -4.24
C VAL A 128 10.08 13.68 -4.91
N PRO A 129 10.23 13.90 -6.22
CA PRO A 129 9.73 15.12 -6.88
C PRO A 129 8.21 15.30 -6.82
N TYR A 130 7.48 14.24 -6.49
CA TYR A 130 6.02 14.20 -6.52
C TYR A 130 5.38 13.96 -5.15
N LEU A 131 6.13 14.02 -4.05
CA LEU A 131 5.65 13.69 -2.71
C LEU A 131 4.40 14.48 -2.30
N SER A 132 4.35 15.78 -2.59
CA SER A 132 3.15 16.59 -2.32
C SER A 132 1.93 16.10 -3.09
N LYS A 133 2.10 15.71 -4.36
CA LYS A 133 1.02 15.17 -5.18
C LYS A 133 0.59 13.79 -4.68
N ILE A 134 1.55 12.93 -4.37
CA ILE A 134 1.30 11.58 -3.84
C ILE A 134 0.53 11.69 -2.52
N HIS A 135 1.00 12.54 -1.60
CA HIS A 135 0.33 12.72 -0.30
C HIS A 135 -1.09 13.24 -0.47
N ASN A 136 -1.29 14.24 -1.33
CA ASN A 136 -2.62 14.77 -1.63
C ASN A 136 -3.56 13.70 -2.22
N GLU A 137 -3.08 12.87 -3.15
CA GLU A 137 -3.85 11.77 -3.74
C GLU A 137 -4.22 10.72 -2.68
N VAL A 138 -3.27 10.33 -1.84
CA VAL A 138 -3.50 9.38 -0.74
C VAL A 138 -4.57 9.89 0.24
N VAL A 139 -4.50 11.17 0.59
CA VAL A 139 -5.43 11.78 1.57
C VAL A 139 -6.80 12.06 0.93
N ASN A 140 -6.83 12.73 -0.21
CA ASN A 140 -8.07 13.30 -0.75
C ASN A 140 -8.77 12.39 -1.77
N ASP A 141 -8.01 11.75 -2.67
CA ASP A 141 -8.61 10.92 -3.72
C ASP A 141 -8.83 9.49 -3.25
N MET A 142 -7.85 8.92 -2.55
CA MET A 142 -7.92 7.57 -1.97
C MET A 142 -8.61 7.53 -0.61
N LYS A 143 -8.70 8.65 0.10
CA LYS A 143 -9.26 8.81 1.46
C LYS A 143 -8.61 7.86 2.48
N CYS A 144 -7.30 7.68 2.40
CA CYS A 144 -6.59 6.80 3.31
C CYS A 144 -6.51 7.41 4.73
N SER A 145 -6.73 6.57 5.72
CA SER A 145 -6.52 6.93 7.14
C SER A 145 -5.05 6.97 7.53
N ARG A 146 -4.19 6.29 6.75
CA ARG A 146 -2.75 6.26 6.97
C ARG A 146 -1.98 6.37 5.67
N HIS A 147 -0.95 7.23 5.65
CA HIS A 147 0.08 7.25 4.62
C HIS A 147 1.39 6.71 5.21
N GLU A 148 1.82 5.56 4.75
CA GLU A 148 3.02 4.86 5.22
C GLU A 148 4.17 5.10 4.25
N ILE A 149 5.31 5.57 4.77
CA ILE A 149 6.47 5.98 3.99
C ILE A 149 7.63 5.04 4.32
N HIS A 150 8.19 4.40 3.32
CA HIS A 150 9.33 3.51 3.45
C HIS A 150 10.52 3.96 2.60
N PRO A 151 11.75 3.79 3.07
CA PRO A 151 12.92 3.91 2.22
C PRO A 151 12.92 2.74 1.23
N MET A 152 13.32 3.02 0.00
CA MET A 152 13.54 1.95 -0.96
C MET A 152 14.88 1.25 -0.68
N TYR A 153 14.82 -0.06 -0.51
CA TYR A 153 16.00 -0.90 -0.43
C TYR A 153 16.32 -1.48 -1.80
N PRO A 154 17.57 -1.37 -2.28
CA PRO A 154 17.95 -1.95 -3.56
C PRO A 154 17.90 -3.48 -3.46
N SER A 155 16.97 -4.08 -4.19
CA SER A 155 16.85 -5.52 -4.33
C SER A 155 16.45 -5.85 -5.76
N ASP A 156 17.05 -6.85 -6.37
CA ASP A 156 16.70 -7.38 -7.70
C ASP A 156 16.20 -6.34 -8.72
N PHE A 157 14.88 -6.24 -8.91
CA PHE A 157 14.26 -5.28 -9.82
C PHE A 157 14.46 -3.82 -9.40
N ALA A 158 14.50 -3.56 -8.11
CA ALA A 158 14.70 -2.22 -7.56
C ALA A 158 16.17 -1.77 -7.62
N SER A 159 17.11 -2.66 -7.96
CA SER A 159 18.53 -2.31 -8.11
C SER A 159 18.79 -1.27 -9.21
N GLN A 160 17.85 -1.11 -10.15
CA GLN A 160 17.92 -0.11 -11.22
C GLN A 160 17.29 1.24 -10.82
N LEU A 161 16.57 1.28 -9.72
CA LEU A 161 15.98 2.51 -9.20
C LEU A 161 17.02 3.21 -8.31
N ASN A 162 17.16 4.51 -8.50
CA ASN A 162 18.13 5.29 -7.75
C ASN A 162 17.68 5.46 -6.30
N VAL A 163 18.46 4.90 -5.39
CA VAL A 163 18.28 5.02 -3.95
C VAL A 163 18.64 6.45 -3.52
N LEU A 164 17.92 6.98 -2.55
CA LEU A 164 18.25 8.28 -1.97
C LEU A 164 19.50 8.20 -1.08
N SER A 165 20.30 9.24 -1.11
CA SER A 165 21.29 9.50 -0.06
C SER A 165 20.57 9.81 1.27
N LEU A 166 21.27 9.69 2.38
CA LEU A 166 20.71 10.02 3.70
C LEU A 166 20.23 11.48 3.76
N LYS A 167 20.95 12.41 3.13
CA LYS A 167 20.54 13.82 3.05
C LYS A 167 19.23 14.00 2.30
N GLU A 168 19.12 13.42 1.09
CA GLU A 168 17.88 13.48 0.29
C GLU A 168 16.69 12.83 1.03
N MET A 169 16.94 11.74 1.75
CA MET A 169 15.92 11.09 2.57
C MET A 169 15.45 11.98 3.72
N LYS A 170 16.35 12.64 4.44
CA LYS A 170 16.01 13.62 5.48
C LYS A 170 15.17 14.76 4.90
N GLU A 171 15.62 15.36 3.80
CA GLU A 171 14.89 16.43 3.12
C GLU A 171 13.48 16.01 2.70
N ALA A 172 13.33 14.79 2.15
CA ALA A 172 12.03 14.23 1.78
C ALA A 172 11.10 14.02 3.00
N ILE A 173 11.64 13.54 4.12
CA ILE A 173 10.89 13.37 5.37
C ILE A 173 10.45 14.72 5.93
N HIS A 174 11.34 15.70 6.01
CA HIS A 174 10.98 17.05 6.47
C HIS A 174 9.88 17.65 5.60
N HIS A 175 10.01 17.54 4.26
CA HIS A 175 8.97 18.00 3.35
C HIS A 175 7.63 17.32 3.61
N LEU A 176 7.60 16.00 3.82
CA LEU A 176 6.36 15.27 4.14
C LEU A 176 5.76 15.71 5.48
N LEU A 177 6.59 15.96 6.50
CA LEU A 177 6.12 16.47 7.78
C LEU A 177 5.50 17.88 7.66
N ASP A 178 6.06 18.73 6.79
CA ASP A 178 5.56 20.08 6.55
C ASP A 178 4.20 20.10 5.84
N ILE A 179 3.96 19.13 4.94
CA ILE A 179 2.73 19.04 4.15
C ILE A 179 1.68 18.07 4.71
N ARG A 180 1.97 17.39 5.81
CA ARG A 180 1.08 16.36 6.36
C ARG A 180 -0.31 16.91 6.67
N ASP A 181 -1.31 16.10 6.36
CA ASP A 181 -2.68 16.34 6.81
C ASP A 181 -2.83 15.92 8.28
N GLU A 182 -3.50 16.75 9.09
CA GLU A 182 -3.64 16.53 10.54
C GLU A 182 -4.55 15.32 10.88
N ASN A 183 -5.44 14.95 9.96
CA ASN A 183 -6.38 13.84 10.14
C ASN A 183 -5.85 12.52 9.59
N THR A 184 -4.70 12.54 8.90
CA THR A 184 -4.09 11.36 8.30
C THR A 184 -2.86 10.94 9.12
N TRP A 185 -2.86 9.69 9.58
CA TRP A 185 -1.71 9.15 10.27
C TRP A 185 -0.55 8.92 9.30
N MET A 186 0.48 9.76 9.39
CA MET A 186 1.72 9.57 8.64
C MET A 186 2.66 8.65 9.45
N LEU A 187 3.02 7.51 8.86
CA LEU A 187 3.90 6.52 9.47
C LEU A 187 5.19 6.39 8.65
N PHE A 188 6.32 6.63 9.30
CA PHE A 188 7.65 6.40 8.73
C PHE A 188 8.14 5.02 9.17
N GLY A 189 8.00 4.02 8.29
CA GLY A 189 8.37 2.64 8.57
C GLY A 189 9.81 2.34 8.12
N THR A 190 10.51 1.51 8.92
CA THR A 190 11.84 0.95 8.59
C THR A 190 12.89 1.95 8.10
N LEU A 191 12.79 3.21 8.48
CA LEU A 191 13.77 4.22 8.13
C LEU A 191 15.09 3.97 8.90
N PRO A 192 16.24 3.97 8.23
CA PRO A 192 17.55 3.79 8.88
C PRO A 192 18.02 5.07 9.57
N ILE A 193 17.10 5.79 10.20
CA ILE A 193 17.38 7.03 10.92
C ILE A 193 17.42 6.71 12.41
N TYR A 194 18.60 6.62 12.95
CA TYR A 194 18.79 6.49 14.39
C TYR A 194 18.66 7.87 15.05
N PRO A 195 18.04 7.97 16.23
CA PRO A 195 17.94 9.24 16.96
C PRO A 195 19.30 9.93 17.21
N CYS A 196 20.37 9.14 17.35
CA CYS A 196 21.73 9.65 17.52
C CYS A 196 22.35 10.30 16.27
N LEU A 197 21.71 10.19 15.11
CA LEU A 197 22.12 10.89 13.89
C LEU A 197 21.41 12.24 13.69
N ASN A 198 20.54 12.61 14.62
CA ASN A 198 19.88 13.90 14.65
C ASN A 198 20.62 14.81 15.63
N ASP A 199 21.51 15.65 15.13
CA ASP A 199 22.20 16.68 15.91
C ASP A 199 21.29 17.84 16.34
N GLU A 200 19.96 17.76 16.12
CA GLU A 200 19.00 18.85 16.29
C GLU A 200 17.78 18.49 17.18
N TYR A 201 17.94 17.55 18.14
CA TYR A 201 16.91 17.33 19.17
C TYR A 201 17.49 17.52 20.57
#